data_cb720b75176a9bba98e9a41157cf9335
#
_entry.id   cb720b75176a9bba98e9a41157cf9335
#
_cell.length_a   1.000
_cell.length_b   1.000
_cell.length_c   1.000
_cell.angle_alpha   90.00
_cell.angle_beta   90.00
_cell.angle_gamma   90.00
#
_symmetry.space_group_name_H-M   'P 1'
#
loop_
_entity.id
_entity.type
_entity.pdbx_description
1 polymer ?
#
loop_
_entity_poly.entity_id
_entity_poly.type
_entity_poly.pdbx_seq_one_letter_code
_entity_poly.pdbx_strand_id
1 'polypeptide(L)'
;MVIKSDMESRLKNLVNLIHFEVKDFTGRHLNHKLHDGGFHLEAVIVSDDFKELTLVKRHKIVYEAMGELMKHEIHALSMKTLTVLEWEEIK
;
A
#
# COMPACT_ATOMS: atom_id res chain seq x y z
N MET A 1 9.82 9.24 5.28
CA MET A 1 9.24 9.41 3.94
C MET A 1 7.85 10.03 4.08
N VAL A 2 7.64 11.15 3.45
CA VAL A 2 6.37 11.89 3.56
C VAL A 2 5.20 11.08 2.99
N ILE A 3 5.43 10.41 1.87
CA ILE A 3 4.39 9.61 1.22
C ILE A 3 3.89 8.49 2.13
N LYS A 4 4.77 7.90 2.93
CA LYS A 4 4.37 6.85 3.86
C LYS A 4 3.35 7.37 4.89
N SER A 5 3.62 8.54 5.45
CA SER A 5 2.72 9.14 6.44
C SER A 5 1.37 9.47 5.83
N ASP A 6 1.36 9.96 4.60
CA ASP A 6 0.11 10.27 3.90
C ASP A 6 -0.69 9.00 3.63
N MET A 7 -0.02 7.95 3.13
CA MET A 7 -0.67 6.67 2.89
C MET A 7 -1.27 6.10 4.17
N GLU A 8 -0.50 6.15 5.25
CA GLU A 8 -0.95 5.62 6.54
C GLU A 8 -2.18 6.36 7.06
N SER A 9 -2.17 7.68 6.99
CA SER A 9 -3.32 8.49 7.39
C SER A 9 -4.57 8.13 6.60
N ARG A 10 -4.40 7.98 5.29
CA ARG A 10 -5.53 7.64 4.42
C ARG A 10 -6.09 6.27 4.72
N LEU A 11 -5.22 5.29 4.99
CA LEU A 11 -5.66 3.94 5.35
C LEU A 11 -6.43 3.95 6.67
N LYS A 12 -5.98 4.72 7.64
CA LYS A 12 -6.63 4.81 8.94
C LYS A 12 -8.06 5.37 8.85
N ASN A 13 -8.37 6.09 7.78
CA ASN A 13 -9.71 6.61 7.58
C ASN A 13 -10.70 5.53 7.13
N LEU A 14 -10.21 4.44 6.54
CA LEU A 14 -11.08 3.39 6.01
C LEU A 14 -11.02 2.08 6.77
N VAL A 15 -9.89 1.77 7.41
CA VAL A 15 -9.72 0.50 8.13
C VAL A 15 -9.05 0.73 9.48
N ASN A 16 -9.26 -0.21 10.38
CA ASN A 16 -8.54 -0.24 11.64
C ASN A 16 -7.14 -0.82 11.37
N LEU A 17 -6.19 0.06 11.13
CA LEU A 17 -4.85 -0.31 10.71
C LEU A 17 -4.03 -0.83 11.89
N ILE A 18 -3.63 -2.09 11.83
CA ILE A 18 -2.83 -2.73 12.88
C ILE A 18 -1.34 -2.56 12.60
N HIS A 19 -0.94 -2.71 11.36
CA HIS A 19 0.46 -2.59 10.97
C HIS A 19 0.54 -2.10 9.54
N PHE A 20 1.54 -1.27 9.27
CA PHE A 20 1.77 -0.75 7.94
C PHE A 20 3.26 -0.60 7.68
N GLU A 21 3.72 -1.20 6.60
CA GLU A 21 5.09 -1.04 6.12
C GLU A 21 5.04 -0.68 4.65
N VAL A 22 5.97 0.14 4.23
CA VAL A 22 6.11 0.45 2.81
C VAL A 22 7.60 0.53 2.48
N LYS A 23 7.96 -0.08 1.34
CA LYS A 23 9.31 -0.01 0.81
C LYS A 23 9.28 0.72 -0.52
N ASP A 24 10.24 1.57 -0.72
CA ASP A 24 10.37 2.36 -1.93
C ASP A 24 11.40 1.71 -2.86
N PHE A 25 10.93 1.23 -4.00
CA PHE A 25 11.78 0.62 -5.01
C PHE A 25 12.05 1.56 -6.19
N THR A 26 11.69 2.82 -6.05
CA THR A 26 11.84 3.79 -7.13
C THR A 26 13.28 3.85 -7.65
N GLY A 27 14.25 3.81 -6.74
CA GLY A 27 15.65 3.88 -7.09
C GLY A 27 16.16 2.75 -7.98
N ARG A 28 15.47 1.62 -7.99
CA ARG A 28 15.86 0.49 -8.83
C ARG A 28 15.56 0.71 -10.30
N HIS A 29 14.80 1.76 -10.60
CA HIS A 29 14.40 2.08 -11.96
C HIS A 29 15.11 3.32 -12.52
N LEU A 30 16.13 3.78 -11.82
CA LEU A 30 16.83 5.00 -12.24
C LEU A 30 17.52 4.87 -13.60
N ASN A 31 17.80 3.65 -14.04
CA ASN A 31 18.42 3.42 -15.34
C ASN A 31 17.46 3.58 -16.50
N HIS A 32 16.19 3.70 -16.22
CA HIS A 32 15.18 3.81 -17.26
C HIS A 32 15.05 5.27 -17.69
N LYS A 33 15.45 5.53 -18.91
CA LYS A 33 15.37 6.89 -19.45
C LYS A 33 13.95 7.41 -19.54
N LEU A 34 12.99 6.50 -19.59
CA LEU A 34 11.57 6.86 -19.71
C LEU A 34 10.86 6.88 -18.35
N HIS A 35 11.63 6.80 -17.28
CA HIS A 35 11.05 6.90 -15.96
C HIS A 35 10.55 8.33 -15.77
N ASP A 36 9.25 8.48 -15.70
CA ASP A 36 8.59 9.79 -15.65
C ASP A 36 8.30 10.27 -14.23
N GLY A 37 8.96 9.70 -13.25
CA GLY A 37 8.74 10.05 -11.84
C GLY A 37 7.66 9.20 -11.22
N GLY A 38 7.31 9.54 -10.00
CA GLY A 38 6.37 8.76 -9.22
C GLY A 38 7.05 7.63 -8.48
N PHE A 39 6.40 7.15 -7.42
CA PHE A 39 6.94 6.12 -6.56
C PHE A 39 6.57 4.72 -7.04
N HIS A 40 7.52 3.81 -6.92
CA HIS A 40 7.28 2.38 -7.07
C HIS A 40 7.37 1.78 -5.68
N LEU A 41 6.24 1.42 -5.11
CA LEU A 41 6.15 1.05 -3.70
C LEU A 41 5.68 -0.39 -3.51
N GLU A 42 6.15 -0.98 -2.41
CA GLU A 42 5.65 -2.27 -1.96
C GLU A 42 5.19 -2.12 -0.52
N ALA A 43 3.93 -2.43 -0.24
CA ALA A 43 3.33 -2.21 1.06
C ALA A 43 2.87 -3.50 1.70
N VAL A 44 2.97 -3.56 3.04
CA VAL A 44 2.31 -4.58 3.84
C VAL A 44 1.28 -3.85 4.70
N ILE A 45 0.03 -4.27 4.59
CA ILE A 45 -1.10 -3.60 5.22
C ILE A 45 -1.88 -4.64 6.01
N VAL A 46 -1.92 -4.48 7.33
CA VAL A 46 -2.56 -5.45 8.23
C VAL A 46 -3.78 -4.83 8.90
N SER A 47 -4.92 -5.46 8.71
CA SER A 47 -6.17 -5.04 9.35
C SER A 47 -7.13 -6.21 9.41
N ASP A 48 -7.80 -6.38 10.54
CA ASP A 48 -8.84 -7.40 10.66
C ASP A 48 -10.12 -7.02 9.90
N ASP A 49 -10.20 -5.79 9.41
CA ASP A 49 -11.28 -5.41 8.51
C ASP A 49 -11.21 -6.16 7.18
N PHE A 50 -10.07 -6.80 6.90
CA PHE A 50 -9.91 -7.65 5.72
C PHE A 50 -10.48 -9.06 5.87
N LYS A 51 -10.93 -9.43 7.07
CA LYS A 51 -11.49 -10.76 7.29
C LYS A 51 -12.66 -11.01 6.35
N GLU A 52 -12.69 -12.23 5.80
CA GLU A 52 -13.77 -12.68 4.92
C GLU A 52 -13.87 -11.92 3.60
N LEU A 53 -12.90 -11.06 3.31
CA LEU A 53 -12.83 -10.37 2.02
C LEU A 53 -11.86 -11.08 1.09
N THR A 54 -12.21 -11.12 -0.19
CA THR A 54 -11.30 -11.61 -1.22
C THR A 54 -10.14 -10.62 -1.38
N LEU A 55 -9.04 -11.10 -1.99
CA LEU A 55 -7.91 -10.21 -2.25
C LEU A 55 -8.33 -9.01 -3.11
N VAL A 56 -9.18 -9.23 -4.09
CA VAL A 56 -9.66 -8.15 -4.95
C VAL A 56 -10.37 -7.07 -4.13
N LYS A 57 -11.23 -7.48 -3.21
CA LYS A 57 -11.96 -6.53 -2.37
C LYS A 57 -11.02 -5.78 -1.44
N ARG A 58 -10.04 -6.47 -0.86
CA ARG A 58 -9.06 -5.84 0.00
C ARG A 58 -8.27 -4.77 -0.76
N HIS A 59 -7.84 -5.11 -1.97
CA HIS A 59 -7.06 -4.18 -2.80
C HIS A 59 -7.90 -2.98 -3.22
N LYS A 60 -9.17 -3.17 -3.49
CA LYS A 60 -10.08 -2.06 -3.82
C LYS A 60 -10.16 -1.05 -2.67
N ILE A 61 -10.24 -1.55 -1.44
CA ILE A 61 -10.27 -0.68 -0.26
C ILE A 61 -9.00 0.16 -0.20
N VAL A 62 -7.84 -0.46 -0.44
CA VAL A 62 -6.56 0.24 -0.41
C VAL A 62 -6.49 1.30 -1.50
N TYR A 63 -6.87 0.96 -2.73
CA TYR A 63 -6.87 1.94 -3.81
C TYR A 63 -7.83 3.08 -3.54
N GLU A 64 -8.97 2.80 -2.95
CA GLU A 64 -9.91 3.85 -2.56
C GLU A 64 -9.29 4.78 -1.51
N ALA A 65 -8.58 4.21 -0.54
CA ALA A 65 -7.90 5.00 0.48
C ALA A 65 -6.83 5.90 -0.12
N MET A 66 -6.08 5.36 -1.09
CA MET A 66 -5.00 6.13 -1.73
C MET A 66 -5.53 7.27 -2.59
N GLY A 67 -6.68 7.06 -3.24
CA GLY A 67 -7.33 8.11 -4.03
C GLY A 67 -6.41 8.78 -5.04
N GLU A 68 -6.27 10.09 -4.92
CA GLU A 68 -5.47 10.89 -5.86
C GLU A 68 -3.98 10.52 -5.86
N LEU A 69 -3.48 9.92 -4.79
CA LEU A 69 -2.07 9.50 -4.77
C LEU A 69 -1.75 8.53 -5.90
N MET A 70 -2.71 7.65 -6.24
CA MET A 70 -2.51 6.69 -7.33
C MET A 70 -2.45 7.36 -8.70
N LYS A 71 -2.98 8.56 -8.82
CA LYS A 71 -2.97 9.29 -10.09
C LYS A 71 -1.71 10.13 -10.27
N HIS A 72 -1.06 10.50 -9.19
CA HIS A 72 0.03 11.48 -9.23
C HIS A 72 1.31 10.95 -8.60
N GLU A 73 1.33 10.74 -7.29
CA GLU A 73 2.56 10.45 -6.56
C GLU A 73 2.98 8.99 -6.69
N ILE A 74 2.01 8.06 -6.71
CA ILE A 74 2.32 6.63 -6.77
C ILE A 74 2.16 6.12 -8.18
N HIS A 75 3.26 5.73 -8.79
CA HIS A 75 3.26 5.18 -10.14
C HIS A 75 2.84 3.70 -10.13
N ALA A 76 3.37 2.94 -9.19
CA ALA A 76 3.04 1.53 -9.04
C ALA A 76 3.02 1.15 -7.56
N LEU A 77 2.05 0.33 -7.18
CA LEU A 77 1.89 -0.12 -5.80
C LEU A 77 1.61 -1.62 -5.79
N SER A 78 2.59 -2.39 -5.27
CA SER A 78 2.38 -3.78 -4.93
C SER A 78 2.00 -3.84 -3.46
N MET A 79 1.09 -4.75 -3.10
CA MET A 79 0.63 -4.77 -1.71
C MET A 79 0.31 -6.17 -1.24
N LYS A 80 0.55 -6.39 0.05
CA LYS A 80 0.03 -7.54 0.77
C LYS A 80 -1.00 -7.02 1.76
N THR A 81 -2.22 -7.50 1.64
CA THR A 81 -3.33 -7.09 2.51
C THR A 81 -3.68 -8.30 3.37
N LEU A 82 -3.42 -8.17 4.66
CA LEU A 82 -3.45 -9.31 5.58
C LEU A 82 -4.34 -9.04 6.78
N THR A 83 -4.99 -10.09 7.27
CA THR A 83 -5.56 -10.07 8.60
C THR A 83 -4.43 -10.26 9.61
N VAL A 84 -4.71 -9.98 10.88
CA VAL A 84 -3.70 -10.19 11.93
C VAL A 84 -3.23 -11.64 11.96
N LEU A 85 -4.15 -12.58 11.83
CA LEU A 85 -3.81 -14.00 11.86
C LEU A 85 -2.90 -14.38 10.68
N GLU A 86 -3.25 -13.91 9.48
CA GLU A 86 -2.43 -14.17 8.29
C GLU A 86 -1.02 -13.60 8.45
N TRP A 87 -0.94 -12.40 9.00
CA TRP A 87 0.35 -11.75 9.23
C TRP A 87 1.20 -12.53 10.24
N GLU A 88 0.58 -12.99 11.32
CA GLU A 88 1.28 -13.79 12.32
C GLU A 88 1.86 -15.07 11.73
N GLU A 89 1.19 -15.65 10.75
CA GLU A 89 1.63 -16.90 10.15
C GLU A 89 2.85 -16.72 9.24
N ILE A 90 3.06 -15.53 8.69
CA ILE A 90 4.14 -15.33 7.73
C ILE A 90 5.35 -14.59 8.29
N LYS A 91 5.26 -14.02 9.47
CA LYS A 91 6.42 -13.31 10.01
C LYS A 91 7.38 -14.20 10.80
#